data_185eae8348015d21816f1a50f6fa73e6
#
_entry.id   185eae8348015d21816f1a50f6fa73e6
#
_cell.length_a   1.000
_cell.length_b   1.000
_cell.length_c   1.000
_cell.angle_alpha   90.00
_cell.angle_beta   90.00
_cell.angle_gamma   90.00
#
_symmetry.space_group_name_H-M   'P 1'
#
loop_
_entity.id
_entity.type
_entity.pdbx_description
1 polymer ?
#
loop_
_entity_poly.entity_id
_entity_poly.type
_entity_poly.pdbx_seq_one_letter_code
_entity_poly.pdbx_strand_id
1 'polypeptide(L)'
;MALWKIDSAHSEINFKVKHLLVSTVRGHFKEYDASIETNTDDFSDAKISFEAKTGSIETRNGDRDTHLKSPDFFYAEKYPKITFESKSVEKVSDFEFKVNGNLTIRSVTKEITLDVIYNGTVTGMGKEVAGFEIAAKLNRFDFGLQWNAITEAGGVVVSNEVKIEILAEFNKVQSASKAA
;
A
#
# COMPACT_ATOMS: atom_id res chain seq x y z
N MET A 1 24.79 2.17 -2.02
CA MET A 1 23.40 1.84 -1.75
C MET A 1 22.73 3.04 -1.11
N ALA A 2 21.66 3.54 -1.72
CA ALA A 2 20.87 4.63 -1.19
C ALA A 2 19.63 4.06 -0.47
N LEU A 3 19.30 4.65 0.67
CA LEU A 3 18.09 4.36 1.43
C LEU A 3 17.12 5.54 1.30
N TRP A 4 15.87 5.25 0.98
CA TRP A 4 14.79 6.21 0.90
C TRP A 4 13.71 5.84 1.90
N LYS A 5 13.14 6.82 2.57
CA LYS A 5 12.06 6.65 3.54
C LYS A 5 10.83 7.42 3.10
N ILE A 6 9.65 6.80 3.29
CA ILE A 6 8.38 7.45 2.96
C ILE A 6 8.18 8.70 3.81
N ASP A 7 7.67 9.75 3.17
CA ASP A 7 7.19 10.95 3.85
C ASP A 7 5.66 10.82 4.03
N SER A 8 5.24 10.51 5.23
CA SER A 8 3.82 10.31 5.52
C SER A 8 2.98 11.59 5.46
N ALA A 9 3.62 12.76 5.53
CA ALA A 9 2.93 14.04 5.39
C ALA A 9 2.52 14.33 3.94
N HIS A 10 3.22 13.72 2.97
CA HIS A 10 3.00 13.90 1.54
C HIS A 10 2.68 12.59 0.82
N SER A 11 2.18 11.60 1.57
CA SER A 11 1.82 10.30 1.02
C SER A 11 0.44 9.87 1.49
N GLU A 12 -0.22 9.03 0.67
CA GLU A 12 -1.54 8.50 0.96
C GLU A 12 -1.60 7.02 0.56
N ILE A 13 -2.09 6.17 1.47
CA ILE A 13 -2.31 4.76 1.24
C ILE A 13 -3.81 4.51 1.19
N ASN A 14 -4.38 4.55 -0.01
CA ASN A 14 -5.81 4.50 -0.25
C ASN A 14 -6.25 3.17 -0.85
N PHE A 15 -7.48 2.79 -0.55
CA PHE A 15 -8.18 1.70 -1.21
C PHE A 15 -9.62 2.09 -1.51
N LYS A 16 -10.23 1.39 -2.47
CA LYS A 16 -11.66 1.53 -2.77
C LYS A 16 -12.26 0.17 -3.10
N VAL A 17 -13.54 0.04 -2.75
CA VAL A 17 -14.34 -1.16 -2.94
C VAL A 17 -15.76 -0.77 -3.32
N LYS A 18 -16.43 -1.58 -4.17
CA LYS A 18 -17.82 -1.36 -4.51
C LYS A 18 -18.75 -1.82 -3.39
N HIS A 19 -19.73 -0.97 -3.10
CA HIS A 19 -20.83 -1.26 -2.19
C HIS A 19 -22.12 -1.38 -2.98
N LEU A 20 -22.81 -2.52 -2.85
CA LEU A 20 -24.03 -2.86 -3.58
C LEU A 20 -23.91 -2.72 -5.12
N LEU A 21 -22.71 -2.74 -5.66
CA LEU A 21 -22.37 -2.49 -7.07
C LEU A 21 -22.77 -1.10 -7.61
N VAL A 22 -23.30 -0.22 -6.78
CA VAL A 22 -23.81 1.11 -7.19
C VAL A 22 -23.00 2.28 -6.65
N SER A 23 -22.24 2.07 -5.57
CA SER A 23 -21.42 3.12 -4.96
C SER A 23 -20.02 2.62 -4.64
N THR A 24 -19.14 3.54 -4.33
CA THR A 24 -17.75 3.23 -3.98
C THR A 24 -17.48 3.69 -2.55
N VAL A 25 -17.03 2.76 -1.72
CA VAL A 25 -16.46 3.06 -0.40
C VAL A 25 -14.96 3.26 -0.58
N ARG A 26 -14.46 4.38 -0.07
CA ARG A 26 -13.04 4.73 -0.02
C ARG A 26 -12.55 4.67 1.40
N GLY A 27 -11.34 4.18 1.57
CA GLY A 27 -10.67 4.17 2.85
C GLY A 27 -9.18 4.38 2.70
N HIS A 28 -8.52 4.61 3.82
CA HIS A 28 -7.07 4.77 3.89
C HIS A 28 -6.53 4.25 5.22
N PHE A 29 -5.22 4.04 5.26
CA PHE A 29 -4.49 3.76 6.50
C PHE A 29 -3.74 5.01 6.94
N LYS A 30 -3.88 5.39 8.19
CA LYS A 30 -3.26 6.60 8.75
C LYS A 30 -1.84 6.37 9.27
N GLU A 31 -1.51 5.13 9.64
CA GLU A 31 -0.21 4.79 10.20
C GLU A 31 0.45 3.70 9.34
N TYR A 32 1.54 4.05 8.72
CA TYR A 32 2.33 3.19 7.84
C TYR A 32 3.78 3.64 7.80
N ASP A 33 4.65 2.75 7.35
CA ASP A 33 6.05 3.04 7.02
C ASP A 33 6.43 2.31 5.72
N ALA A 34 7.38 2.88 4.99
CA ALA A 34 7.95 2.25 3.81
C ALA A 34 9.39 2.69 3.59
N SER A 35 10.17 1.80 3.00
CA SER A 35 11.53 2.10 2.59
C SER A 35 11.86 1.52 1.23
N ILE A 36 12.77 2.19 0.53
CA ILE A 36 13.36 1.73 -0.73
C ILE A 36 14.87 1.73 -0.55
N GLU A 37 15.50 0.60 -0.84
CA GLU A 37 16.95 0.47 -0.96
C GLU A 37 17.29 0.28 -2.43
N THR A 38 18.21 1.08 -2.97
CA THR A 38 18.62 0.98 -4.38
C THR A 38 20.08 1.36 -4.57
N ASN A 39 20.74 0.79 -5.57
CA ASN A 39 22.07 1.17 -6.01
C ASN A 39 22.06 2.00 -7.29
N THR A 40 20.89 2.12 -7.93
CA THR A 40 20.70 2.84 -9.19
C THR A 40 19.84 4.09 -8.99
N ASP A 41 20.09 5.14 -9.76
CA ASP A 41 19.31 6.37 -9.68
C ASP A 41 17.92 6.23 -10.32
N ASP A 42 17.72 5.19 -11.12
CA ASP A 42 16.46 4.91 -11.81
C ASP A 42 15.57 3.88 -11.09
N PHE A 43 15.93 3.47 -9.87
CA PHE A 43 15.20 2.51 -9.05
C PHE A 43 15.01 1.11 -9.67
N SER A 44 15.70 0.77 -10.74
CA SER A 44 15.53 -0.51 -11.45
C SER A 44 15.93 -1.74 -10.62
N ASP A 45 16.77 -1.57 -9.59
CA ASP A 45 17.20 -2.60 -8.66
C ASP A 45 16.57 -2.45 -7.25
N ALA A 46 15.51 -1.67 -7.14
CA ALA A 46 14.92 -1.31 -5.86
C ALA A 46 14.46 -2.51 -5.04
N LYS A 47 14.79 -2.50 -3.76
CA LYS A 47 14.20 -3.37 -2.73
C LYS A 47 13.26 -2.54 -1.89
N ILE A 48 11.99 -2.94 -1.85
CA ILE A 48 10.90 -2.18 -1.24
C ILE A 48 10.33 -2.97 -0.09
N SER A 49 10.18 -2.30 1.03
CA SER A 49 9.55 -2.81 2.24
C SER A 49 8.48 -1.82 2.68
N PHE A 50 7.30 -2.34 3.02
CA PHE A 50 6.15 -1.55 3.46
C PHE A 50 5.42 -2.26 4.60
N GLU A 51 4.93 -1.47 5.54
CA GLU A 51 4.00 -1.92 6.56
C GLU A 51 2.92 -0.86 6.83
N ALA A 52 1.70 -1.31 7.11
CA ALA A 52 0.61 -0.47 7.59
C ALA A 52 -0.04 -1.08 8.82
N LYS A 53 -0.42 -0.24 9.78
CA LYS A 53 -1.17 -0.70 10.95
C LYS A 53 -2.64 -0.90 10.58
N THR A 54 -3.15 -2.11 10.75
CA THR A 54 -4.55 -2.45 10.45
C THR A 54 -5.53 -1.66 11.31
N GLY A 55 -5.16 -1.33 12.55
CA GLY A 55 -5.96 -0.50 13.45
C GLY A 55 -6.06 0.98 13.03
N SER A 56 -5.26 1.43 12.07
CA SER A 56 -5.28 2.81 11.56
C SER A 56 -6.22 3.02 10.38
N ILE A 57 -6.98 2.00 9.99
CA ILE A 57 -7.95 2.08 8.89
C ILE A 57 -9.05 3.09 9.17
N GLU A 58 -9.38 3.91 8.19
CA GLU A 58 -10.43 4.92 8.26
C GLU A 58 -11.22 5.00 6.96
N THR A 59 -12.56 4.98 7.07
CA THR A 59 -13.49 5.04 5.94
C THR A 59 -14.56 6.13 6.12
N ARG A 60 -14.34 7.11 7.02
CA ARG A 60 -15.29 8.18 7.38
C ARG A 60 -16.60 7.67 7.99
N ASN A 61 -16.61 6.50 8.57
CA ASN A 61 -17.73 5.90 9.27
C ASN A 61 -17.21 5.05 10.42
N GLY A 62 -17.43 5.50 11.65
CA GLY A 62 -16.88 4.86 12.86
C GLY A 62 -17.34 3.43 13.07
N ASP A 63 -18.61 3.12 12.78
CA ASP A 63 -19.16 1.77 12.93
C ASP A 63 -18.53 0.83 11.89
N ARG A 64 -18.37 1.27 10.67
CA ARG A 64 -17.70 0.52 9.63
C ARG A 64 -16.22 0.31 9.96
N ASP A 65 -15.53 1.33 10.44
CA ASP A 65 -14.13 1.22 10.84
C ASP A 65 -13.95 0.21 11.98
N THR A 66 -14.84 0.20 12.94
CA THR A 66 -14.86 -0.79 14.02
C THR A 66 -15.08 -2.21 13.46
N HIS A 67 -16.01 -2.38 12.53
CA HIS A 67 -16.27 -3.67 11.88
C HIS A 67 -15.08 -4.16 11.05
N LEU A 68 -14.41 -3.25 10.33
CA LEU A 68 -13.20 -3.58 9.57
C LEU A 68 -12.03 -4.06 10.44
N LYS A 69 -11.94 -3.57 11.68
CA LYS A 69 -10.93 -4.00 12.65
C LYS A 69 -11.27 -5.32 13.35
N SER A 70 -12.51 -5.78 13.23
CA SER A 70 -13.02 -6.98 13.88
C SER A 70 -12.51 -8.27 13.20
N PRO A 71 -12.73 -9.46 13.84
CA PRO A 71 -12.40 -10.74 13.23
C PRO A 71 -13.05 -11.03 11.88
N ASP A 72 -14.15 -10.35 11.55
CA ASP A 72 -14.82 -10.47 10.24
C ASP A 72 -13.94 -9.96 9.08
N PHE A 73 -13.00 -9.06 9.36
CA PHE A 73 -12.11 -8.46 8.38
C PHE A 73 -10.64 -8.57 8.79
N PHE A 74 -9.99 -7.45 9.15
CA PHE A 74 -8.56 -7.43 9.41
C PHE A 74 -8.16 -8.09 10.72
N TYR A 75 -9.06 -8.18 11.69
CA TYR A 75 -8.75 -8.68 13.03
C TYR A 75 -7.50 -8.00 13.59
N ALA A 76 -7.56 -6.67 13.72
CA ALA A 76 -6.43 -5.82 14.05
C ALA A 76 -5.76 -6.16 15.39
N GLU A 77 -6.52 -6.64 16.37
CA GLU A 77 -5.99 -7.08 17.66
C GLU A 77 -4.99 -8.25 17.50
N LYS A 78 -5.32 -9.23 16.65
CA LYS A 78 -4.50 -10.41 16.40
C LYS A 78 -3.46 -10.18 15.31
N TYR A 79 -3.81 -9.42 14.28
CA TYR A 79 -2.99 -9.15 13.11
C TYR A 79 -2.81 -7.63 12.95
N PRO A 80 -1.90 -7.01 13.73
CA PRO A 80 -1.79 -5.57 13.81
C PRO A 80 -1.20 -4.91 12.57
N LYS A 81 -0.61 -5.68 11.65
CA LYS A 81 0.08 -5.14 10.47
C LYS A 81 -0.32 -5.84 9.17
N ILE A 82 -0.35 -5.05 8.10
CA ILE A 82 -0.23 -5.50 6.72
C ILE A 82 1.21 -5.24 6.31
N THR A 83 1.85 -6.18 5.60
CA THR A 83 3.23 -6.02 5.14
C THR A 83 3.38 -6.35 3.66
N PHE A 84 4.31 -5.68 3.00
CA PHE A 84 4.71 -5.99 1.63
C PHE A 84 6.24 -5.97 1.52
N GLU A 85 6.80 -6.98 0.85
CA GLU A 85 8.21 -7.09 0.54
C GLU A 85 8.38 -7.39 -0.95
N SER A 86 9.12 -6.54 -1.65
CA SER A 86 9.37 -6.77 -3.08
C SER A 86 10.28 -7.97 -3.31
N LYS A 87 10.03 -8.69 -4.42
CA LYS A 87 10.88 -9.78 -4.92
C LYS A 87 11.65 -9.37 -6.16
N SER A 88 10.99 -8.61 -7.03
CA SER A 88 11.59 -8.13 -8.27
C SER A 88 10.96 -6.83 -8.73
N VAL A 89 11.75 -6.04 -9.44
CA VAL A 89 11.33 -4.83 -10.13
C VAL A 89 11.60 -5.02 -11.61
N GLU A 90 10.59 -4.81 -12.43
CA GLU A 90 10.67 -4.82 -13.89
C GLU A 90 10.48 -3.41 -14.41
N LYS A 91 11.48 -2.86 -15.08
CA LYS A 91 11.38 -1.56 -15.75
C LYS A 91 10.66 -1.72 -17.08
N VAL A 92 9.46 -1.16 -17.20
CA VAL A 92 8.65 -1.17 -18.43
C VAL A 92 9.04 -0.01 -19.34
N SER A 93 9.26 1.16 -18.76
CA SER A 93 9.74 2.37 -19.43
C SER A 93 10.58 3.20 -18.45
N ASP A 94 11.01 4.39 -18.84
CA ASP A 94 11.75 5.28 -17.92
C ASP A 94 10.94 5.74 -16.71
N PHE A 95 9.61 5.68 -16.81
CA PHE A 95 8.70 6.14 -15.77
C PHE A 95 7.71 5.07 -15.29
N GLU A 96 7.74 3.87 -15.86
CA GLU A 96 6.79 2.80 -15.52
C GLU A 96 7.51 1.54 -15.10
N PHE A 97 7.06 0.96 -13.99
CA PHE A 97 7.61 -0.26 -13.41
C PHE A 97 6.50 -1.22 -13.02
N LYS A 98 6.83 -2.50 -13.03
CA LYS A 98 6.06 -3.54 -12.36
C LYS A 98 6.87 -4.06 -11.19
N VAL A 99 6.28 -4.04 -10.01
CA VAL A 99 6.92 -4.54 -8.80
C VAL A 99 6.16 -5.78 -8.33
N ASN A 100 6.85 -6.92 -8.37
CA ASN A 100 6.32 -8.17 -7.82
C ASN A 100 6.82 -8.33 -6.40
N GLY A 101 5.94 -8.78 -5.51
CA GLY A 101 6.31 -8.98 -4.12
C GLY A 101 5.25 -9.73 -3.33
N ASN A 102 5.59 -10.03 -2.10
CA ASN A 102 4.75 -10.74 -1.16
C ASN A 102 3.94 -9.76 -0.31
N LEU A 103 2.63 -9.79 -0.45
CA LEU A 103 1.70 -9.07 0.42
C LEU A 103 1.18 -10.04 1.48
N THR A 104 1.27 -9.65 2.74
CA THR A 104 0.73 -10.41 3.88
C THR A 104 -0.40 -9.61 4.53
N ILE A 105 -1.59 -10.19 4.55
CA ILE A 105 -2.76 -9.69 5.27
C ILE A 105 -3.25 -10.80 6.18
N ARG A 106 -3.45 -10.47 7.46
CA ARG A 106 -3.68 -11.47 8.51
C ARG A 106 -2.49 -12.46 8.52
N SER A 107 -2.77 -13.76 8.41
CA SER A 107 -1.74 -14.81 8.33
C SER A 107 -1.50 -15.32 6.92
N VAL A 108 -2.06 -14.67 5.90
CA VAL A 108 -2.00 -15.12 4.50
C VAL A 108 -1.06 -14.24 3.69
N THR A 109 -0.06 -14.87 3.08
CA THR A 109 0.88 -14.22 2.16
C THR A 109 0.61 -14.66 0.73
N LYS A 110 0.44 -13.69 -0.15
CA LYS A 110 0.26 -13.90 -1.59
C LYS A 110 1.22 -13.03 -2.37
N GLU A 111 1.73 -13.56 -3.47
CA GLU A 111 2.46 -12.76 -4.43
C GLU A 111 1.50 -11.88 -5.23
N ILE A 112 1.80 -10.59 -5.31
CA ILE A 112 1.04 -9.62 -6.09
C ILE A 112 1.98 -8.80 -6.99
N THR A 113 1.39 -8.17 -8.00
CA THR A 113 2.07 -7.22 -8.88
C THR A 113 1.50 -5.84 -8.67
N LEU A 114 2.38 -4.87 -8.42
CA LEU A 114 2.05 -3.46 -8.35
C LEU A 114 2.45 -2.77 -9.67
N ASP A 115 1.55 -1.97 -10.22
CA ASP A 115 1.86 -1.05 -11.30
C ASP A 115 2.35 0.26 -10.68
N VAL A 116 3.54 0.71 -11.05
CA VAL A 116 4.20 1.87 -10.45
C VAL A 116 4.55 2.88 -11.52
N ILE A 117 4.17 4.13 -11.30
CA ILE A 117 4.62 5.28 -12.06
C ILE A 117 5.62 6.06 -11.21
N TYR A 118 6.79 6.30 -11.77
CA TYR A 118 7.82 7.14 -11.19
C TYR A 118 7.69 8.55 -11.74
N ASN A 119 7.40 9.51 -10.86
CA ASN A 119 7.17 10.92 -11.24
C ASN A 119 8.46 11.76 -11.30
N GLY A 120 9.59 11.14 -10.99
CA GLY A 120 10.88 11.80 -10.99
C GLY A 120 11.43 12.06 -9.58
N THR A 121 12.69 12.49 -9.56
CA THR A 121 13.40 12.91 -8.35
C THR A 121 13.80 14.39 -8.50
N VAL A 122 13.56 15.16 -7.44
CA VAL A 122 13.97 16.56 -7.36
C VAL A 122 14.79 16.79 -6.10
N THR A 123 15.66 17.79 -6.16
CA THR A 123 16.37 18.27 -4.96
C THR A 123 15.67 19.54 -4.47
N GLY A 124 15.13 19.49 -3.28
CA GLY A 124 14.45 20.62 -2.64
C GLY A 124 14.80 20.71 -1.18
N MET A 125 15.05 21.93 -0.68
CA MET A 125 15.37 22.21 0.73
C MET A 125 16.49 21.32 1.30
N GLY A 126 17.51 21.01 0.49
CA GLY A 126 18.65 20.19 0.89
C GLY A 126 18.41 18.69 0.95
N LYS A 127 17.28 18.22 0.42
CA LYS A 127 16.92 16.80 0.35
C LYS A 127 16.62 16.39 -1.09
N GLU A 128 16.92 15.13 -1.43
CA GLU A 128 16.42 14.50 -2.64
C GLU A 128 15.07 13.85 -2.33
N VAL A 129 14.10 14.15 -3.17
CA VAL A 129 12.71 13.72 -3.00
C VAL A 129 12.25 13.01 -4.28
N ALA A 130 11.74 11.80 -4.16
CA ALA A 130 11.22 11.00 -5.27
C ALA A 130 9.73 10.74 -5.11
N GLY A 131 8.95 10.90 -6.19
CA GLY A 131 7.51 10.71 -6.20
C GLY A 131 7.09 9.47 -6.98
N PHE A 132 6.09 8.75 -6.46
CA PHE A 132 5.55 7.54 -7.07
C PHE A 132 4.02 7.48 -6.98
N GLU A 133 3.39 6.91 -8.00
CA GLU A 133 1.99 6.50 -7.99
C GLU A 133 1.93 4.98 -8.13
N ILE A 134 1.19 4.31 -7.25
CA ILE A 134 1.10 2.86 -7.23
C ILE A 134 -0.36 2.44 -7.34
N ALA A 135 -0.63 1.47 -8.19
CA ALA A 135 -1.94 0.88 -8.37
C ALA A 135 -1.87 -0.65 -8.33
N ALA A 136 -2.88 -1.25 -7.72
CA ALA A 136 -3.08 -2.70 -7.74
C ALA A 136 -4.55 -3.04 -7.58
N LYS A 137 -4.92 -4.26 -8.00
CA LYS A 137 -6.22 -4.87 -7.73
C LYS A 137 -6.00 -6.15 -6.95
N LEU A 138 -6.75 -6.32 -5.88
CA LEU A 138 -6.69 -7.48 -5.01
C LEU A 138 -8.07 -8.14 -4.92
N ASN A 139 -8.08 -9.47 -4.81
CA ASN A 139 -9.25 -10.19 -4.34
C ASN A 139 -9.11 -10.40 -2.83
N ARG A 140 -9.95 -9.74 -2.04
CA ARG A 140 -9.90 -9.83 -0.57
C ARG A 140 -10.12 -11.25 -0.05
N PHE A 141 -10.82 -12.10 -0.77
CA PHE A 141 -11.04 -13.49 -0.41
C PHE A 141 -9.75 -14.32 -0.40
N ASP A 142 -8.79 -13.98 -1.25
CA ASP A 142 -7.48 -14.63 -1.28
C ASP A 142 -6.71 -14.48 0.04
N PHE A 143 -7.04 -13.46 0.82
CA PHE A 143 -6.42 -13.17 2.13
C PHE A 143 -7.32 -13.55 3.31
N GLY A 144 -8.41 -14.26 3.07
CA GLY A 144 -9.34 -14.69 4.12
C GLY A 144 -10.29 -13.60 4.62
N LEU A 145 -10.39 -12.46 3.95
CA LEU A 145 -11.35 -11.39 4.24
C LEU A 145 -12.68 -11.68 3.55
N GLN A 146 -13.41 -12.69 4.03
CA GLN A 146 -14.54 -13.31 3.32
C GLN A 146 -15.90 -12.81 3.76
N TRP A 147 -15.98 -11.96 4.78
CA TRP A 147 -17.27 -11.45 5.24
C TRP A 147 -18.05 -10.80 4.11
N ASN A 148 -19.32 -11.14 4.03
CA ASN A 148 -20.27 -10.50 3.12
C ASN A 148 -21.68 -10.65 3.68
N ALA A 149 -22.61 -9.87 3.14
CA ALA A 149 -24.04 -10.03 3.35
C ALA A 149 -24.70 -10.15 1.99
N ILE A 150 -25.83 -10.88 1.93
CA ILE A 150 -26.63 -11.05 0.72
C ILE A 150 -27.83 -10.12 0.82
N THR A 151 -28.09 -9.33 -0.22
CA THR A 151 -29.29 -8.50 -0.32
C THR A 151 -30.53 -9.34 -0.58
N GLU A 152 -31.74 -8.79 -0.35
CA GLU A 152 -33.03 -9.46 -0.65
C GLU A 152 -33.13 -9.88 -2.13
N ALA A 153 -32.49 -9.14 -3.04
CA ALA A 153 -32.42 -9.46 -4.47
C ALA A 153 -31.36 -10.49 -4.85
N GLY A 154 -30.62 -11.07 -3.87
CA GLY A 154 -29.56 -12.05 -4.11
C GLY A 154 -28.19 -11.45 -4.48
N GLY A 155 -28.05 -10.14 -4.47
CA GLY A 155 -26.77 -9.45 -4.70
C GLY A 155 -25.88 -9.40 -3.46
N VAL A 156 -24.60 -9.12 -3.64
CA VAL A 156 -23.63 -8.96 -2.56
C VAL A 156 -23.51 -7.51 -2.09
N VAL A 157 -23.29 -7.32 -0.79
CA VAL A 157 -23.14 -5.98 -0.19
C VAL A 157 -21.77 -5.38 -0.50
N VAL A 158 -20.70 -6.18 -0.50
CA VAL A 158 -19.32 -5.74 -0.70
C VAL A 158 -18.65 -6.58 -1.76
N SER A 159 -18.07 -5.94 -2.80
CA SER A 159 -17.33 -6.68 -3.81
C SER A 159 -16.07 -7.33 -3.23
N ASN A 160 -15.63 -8.42 -3.85
CA ASN A 160 -14.38 -9.08 -3.49
C ASN A 160 -13.15 -8.41 -4.11
N GLU A 161 -13.30 -7.67 -5.21
CA GLU A 161 -12.22 -6.85 -5.75
C GLU A 161 -12.04 -5.57 -4.93
N VAL A 162 -10.80 -5.34 -4.52
CA VAL A 162 -10.36 -4.10 -3.86
C VAL A 162 -9.30 -3.45 -4.73
N LYS A 163 -9.45 -2.18 -5.03
CA LYS A 163 -8.46 -1.38 -5.76
C LYS A 163 -7.60 -0.62 -4.77
N ILE A 164 -6.30 -0.73 -4.95
CA ILE A 164 -5.28 0.00 -4.18
C ILE A 164 -4.80 1.16 -5.01
N GLU A 165 -4.75 2.35 -4.41
CA GLU A 165 -4.22 3.57 -5.01
C GLU A 165 -3.33 4.26 -3.98
N ILE A 166 -2.03 4.34 -4.26
CA ILE A 166 -1.05 4.95 -3.36
C ILE A 166 -0.39 6.11 -4.08
N LEU A 167 -0.34 7.24 -3.40
CA LEU A 167 0.51 8.38 -3.75
C LEU A 167 1.62 8.43 -2.73
N ALA A 168 2.86 8.31 -3.16
CA ALA A 168 3.98 8.19 -2.25
C ALA A 168 5.11 9.16 -2.60
N GLU A 169 5.57 9.86 -1.59
CA GLU A 169 6.78 10.66 -1.63
C GLU A 169 7.83 10.02 -0.72
N PHE A 170 9.05 9.89 -1.22
CA PHE A 170 10.17 9.34 -0.47
C PHE A 170 11.30 10.35 -0.39
N ASN A 171 11.84 10.50 0.81
CA ASN A 171 13.04 11.31 1.07
C ASN A 171 14.28 10.41 1.13
N LYS A 172 15.32 10.78 0.41
CA LYS A 172 16.62 10.09 0.50
C LYS A 172 17.23 10.33 1.87
N VAL A 173 17.56 9.25 2.54
CA VAL A 173 18.25 9.32 3.84
C VAL A 173 19.69 9.73 3.59
N GLN A 174 20.10 10.86 4.20
CA GLN A 174 21.51 11.27 4.14
C GLN A 174 22.34 10.28 4.96
N SER A 175 23.39 9.70 4.35
CA SER A 175 24.39 8.98 5.12
C SER A 175 25.00 9.96 6.12
N ALA A 176 25.06 9.57 7.41
CA ALA A 176 25.78 10.36 8.40
C ALA A 176 27.21 10.60 7.84
N SER A 177 27.56 11.85 7.58
CA SER A 177 28.95 12.20 7.28
C SER A 177 29.76 11.74 8.49
N LYS A 178 30.71 10.80 8.28
CA LYS A 178 31.71 10.52 9.29
C LYS A 178 32.43 11.85 9.50
N ALA A 179 32.15 12.48 10.63
CA ALA A 179 32.98 13.57 11.09
C ALA A 179 34.42 13.01 11.21
N ALA A 180 35.28 13.56 10.41
CA ALA A 180 36.69 13.21 10.46
C ALA A 180 37.33 13.77 11.76
#